data_b465f55d7d482fbb3cddad009b0542a9
#
_entry.id   b465f55d7d482fbb3cddad009b0542a9
#
_cell.length_a   1.000
_cell.length_b   1.000
_cell.length_c   1.000
_cell.angle_alpha   90.00
_cell.angle_beta   90.00
_cell.angle_gamma   90.00
#
_symmetry.space_group_name_H-M   'P 1'
#
loop_
_entity.id
_entity.type
_entity.pdbx_description
1 polymer ?
#
loop_
_entity_poly.entity_id
_entity_poly.type
_entity_poly.pdbx_seq_one_letter_code
_entity_poly.pdbx_strand_id
1 'polypeptide(L)'
;MNSKELFVVLGVPPTMCDLPGEEHPEKLSEAHPMVRVERTYDIDQFAESVKQADGAILQANFRFPSEALKPAARLRWIQLAAAGADRAWTPELRAAEDVIITSSKGPMGSLLAEHTVLLMLALARNLRGLMKIQADKFWSRQDYDIPFMSQMLGKTIAILGVGSFRGNLARICKVGFCMKVLGMARTSSGNPHVGRYFQRNELNSALAEADVVALCLPITSDTESIIDAAALAAMKPTAYLINGARGTLTEEEALVDALQNGRIAGAGLDSTTVEPLPEESPLWAMPNVIITPHLGPGTDELGKSIVDFWCDNIRRFAENEPLLYIVDRNSEY
;
A
#
# COMPACT_ATOMS: atom_id res chain seq x y z
N MET A 1 8.84 -40.99 12.31
CA MET A 1 7.71 -40.53 11.49
C MET A 1 8.29 -39.92 10.25
N ASN A 2 8.01 -40.47 9.06
CA ASN A 2 8.46 -39.84 7.80
C ASN A 2 7.79 -38.47 7.69
N SER A 3 8.49 -37.42 8.02
CA SER A 3 8.05 -36.06 7.77
C SER A 3 7.98 -35.86 6.23
N LYS A 4 6.76 -35.72 5.74
CA LYS A 4 6.51 -35.56 4.32
C LYS A 4 7.02 -34.20 3.90
N GLU A 5 7.84 -34.15 2.84
CA GLU A 5 8.29 -32.89 2.24
C GLU A 5 7.10 -32.00 1.86
N LEU A 6 7.16 -30.73 2.25
CA LEU A 6 6.18 -29.71 1.88
C LEU A 6 6.60 -29.05 0.57
N PHE A 7 5.66 -28.89 -0.32
CA PHE A 7 5.89 -28.25 -1.61
C PHE A 7 5.22 -26.89 -1.66
N VAL A 8 6.03 -25.83 -1.89
CA VAL A 8 5.58 -24.46 -2.07
C VAL A 8 5.89 -24.00 -3.49
N VAL A 9 4.90 -23.48 -4.19
CA VAL A 9 5.09 -22.94 -5.54
C VAL A 9 5.16 -21.42 -5.49
N LEU A 10 6.18 -20.86 -6.16
CA LEU A 10 6.39 -19.42 -6.30
C LEU A 10 5.97 -18.97 -7.71
N GLY A 11 4.86 -18.25 -7.81
CA GLY A 11 4.40 -17.64 -9.05
C GLY A 11 4.98 -16.25 -9.25
N VAL A 12 6.00 -16.12 -10.06
CA VAL A 12 6.62 -14.83 -10.41
C VAL A 12 6.67 -14.69 -11.92
N PRO A 13 5.93 -13.76 -12.53
CA PRO A 13 6.08 -13.47 -13.95
C PRO A 13 7.41 -12.77 -14.23
N PRO A 14 7.95 -12.96 -15.45
CA PRO A 14 9.25 -12.41 -15.84
C PRO A 14 9.30 -10.87 -15.92
N THR A 15 8.15 -10.19 -15.86
CA THR A 15 8.04 -8.74 -16.05
C THR A 15 7.89 -7.93 -14.76
N MET A 16 7.76 -8.54 -13.61
CA MET A 16 7.93 -7.82 -12.37
C MET A 16 9.38 -7.89 -11.96
N CYS A 17 10.10 -7.06 -12.65
CA CYS A 17 11.43 -6.66 -12.36
C CYS A 17 11.59 -6.37 -10.88
N ASP A 18 12.73 -6.76 -10.41
CA ASP A 18 13.45 -6.07 -9.37
C ASP A 18 13.09 -6.41 -7.93
N LEU A 19 12.54 -7.57 -7.66
CA LEU A 19 13.08 -8.27 -6.52
C LEU A 19 14.49 -8.72 -6.95
N PRO A 20 15.56 -8.05 -6.54
CA PRO A 20 16.90 -8.40 -7.00
C PRO A 20 17.22 -9.84 -6.59
N GLY A 21 17.56 -10.67 -7.57
CA GLY A 21 18.16 -11.96 -7.39
C GLY A 21 17.39 -13.14 -7.98
N GLU A 22 18.03 -13.86 -8.88
CA GLU A 22 17.63 -15.21 -9.33
C GLU A 22 17.63 -16.22 -8.16
N GLU A 23 18.18 -15.83 -6.99
CA GLU A 23 18.42 -16.63 -5.79
C GLU A 23 17.18 -16.86 -4.90
N HIS A 24 16.02 -16.28 -5.22
CA HIS A 24 14.85 -16.34 -4.34
C HIS A 24 14.32 -17.75 -4.06
N PRO A 25 14.19 -18.67 -5.05
CA PRO A 25 13.70 -20.02 -4.77
C PRO A 25 14.65 -20.79 -3.87
N GLU A 26 15.97 -20.63 -4.04
CA GLU A 26 16.99 -21.28 -3.23
C GLU A 26 16.90 -20.79 -1.78
N LYS A 27 16.93 -19.47 -1.57
CA LYS A 27 16.79 -18.87 -0.24
C LYS A 27 15.48 -19.25 0.44
N LEU A 28 14.37 -19.32 -0.29
CA LEU A 28 13.09 -19.75 0.26
C LEU A 28 13.08 -21.24 0.62
N SER A 29 13.77 -22.10 -0.16
CA SER A 29 13.92 -23.51 0.17
C SER A 29 14.83 -23.72 1.39
N GLU A 30 15.81 -22.85 1.59
CA GLU A 30 16.69 -22.87 2.77
C GLU A 30 15.98 -22.46 4.05
N ALA A 31 14.81 -21.80 3.97
CA ALA A 31 14.06 -21.36 5.14
C ALA A 31 13.65 -22.50 6.07
N HIS A 32 13.48 -23.73 5.52
CA HIS A 32 13.20 -24.91 6.33
C HIS A 32 13.57 -26.20 5.57
N PRO A 33 14.26 -27.18 6.21
CA PRO A 33 14.79 -28.39 5.54
C PRO A 33 13.72 -29.32 4.97
N MET A 34 12.47 -29.18 5.39
CA MET A 34 11.33 -29.98 4.87
C MET A 34 10.56 -29.26 3.76
N VAL A 35 11.00 -28.09 3.30
CA VAL A 35 10.28 -27.30 2.29
C VAL A 35 11.08 -27.27 1.00
N ARG A 36 10.43 -27.66 -0.09
CA ARG A 36 10.90 -27.48 -1.45
C ARG A 36 10.10 -26.34 -2.10
N VAL A 37 10.81 -25.36 -2.65
CA VAL A 37 10.20 -24.26 -3.40
C VAL A 37 10.49 -24.42 -4.88
N GLU A 38 9.47 -24.33 -5.72
CA GLU A 38 9.60 -24.32 -7.17
C GLU A 38 9.07 -23.01 -7.75
N ARG A 39 9.85 -22.39 -8.62
CA ARG A 39 9.48 -21.16 -9.31
C ARG A 39 8.79 -21.47 -10.62
N THR A 40 7.70 -20.76 -10.90
CA THR A 40 7.01 -20.75 -12.17
C THR A 40 7.12 -19.37 -12.81
N TYR A 41 7.05 -19.32 -14.14
CA TYR A 41 7.31 -18.09 -14.89
C TYR A 41 6.07 -17.53 -15.58
N ASP A 42 4.99 -18.30 -15.63
CA ASP A 42 3.70 -17.88 -16.14
C ASP A 42 2.55 -18.46 -15.31
N ILE A 43 1.34 -17.97 -15.57
CA ILE A 43 0.15 -18.31 -14.78
C ILE A 43 -0.31 -19.74 -15.02
N ASP A 44 -0.08 -20.29 -16.21
CA ASP A 44 -0.51 -21.65 -16.54
C ASP A 44 0.38 -22.68 -15.83
N GLN A 45 1.71 -22.48 -15.83
CA GLN A 45 2.64 -23.30 -15.05
C GLN A 45 2.31 -23.20 -13.56
N PHE A 46 2.02 -21.98 -13.05
CA PHE A 46 1.62 -21.80 -11.68
C PHE A 46 0.36 -22.57 -11.34
N ALA A 47 -0.69 -22.48 -12.18
CA ALA A 47 -1.94 -23.19 -11.99
C ALA A 47 -1.77 -24.71 -11.95
N GLU A 48 -0.89 -25.26 -12.81
CA GLU A 48 -0.57 -26.71 -12.80
C GLU A 48 0.20 -27.10 -11.53
N SER A 49 1.20 -26.34 -11.13
CA SER A 49 2.02 -26.64 -9.95
C SER A 49 1.23 -26.54 -8.64
N VAL A 50 0.30 -25.57 -8.55
CA VAL A 50 -0.59 -25.40 -7.38
C VAL A 50 -1.42 -26.64 -7.07
N LYS A 51 -1.82 -27.42 -8.10
CA LYS A 51 -2.62 -28.64 -7.91
C LYS A 51 -1.95 -29.67 -6.99
N GLN A 52 -0.60 -29.61 -6.87
CA GLN A 52 0.19 -30.54 -6.06
C GLN A 52 0.84 -29.85 -4.86
N ALA A 53 0.73 -28.54 -4.74
CA ALA A 53 1.40 -27.74 -3.71
C ALA A 53 0.67 -27.80 -2.35
N ASP A 54 1.43 -27.69 -1.28
CA ASP A 54 0.92 -27.47 0.08
C ASP A 54 0.76 -25.98 0.38
N GLY A 55 1.59 -25.12 -0.27
CA GLY A 55 1.56 -23.67 -0.19
C GLY A 55 1.83 -23.00 -1.52
N ALA A 56 1.44 -21.76 -1.68
CA ALA A 56 1.69 -20.97 -2.87
C ALA A 56 2.04 -19.52 -2.50
N ILE A 57 2.98 -18.92 -3.22
CA ILE A 57 3.31 -17.50 -3.14
C ILE A 57 2.87 -16.87 -4.45
N LEU A 58 1.88 -15.98 -4.39
CA LEU A 58 1.27 -15.36 -5.56
C LEU A 58 1.65 -13.89 -5.65
N GLN A 59 2.11 -13.48 -6.82
CA GLN A 59 2.45 -12.10 -7.05
C GLN A 59 1.23 -11.17 -7.16
N ALA A 60 1.45 -9.90 -6.80
CA ALA A 60 0.42 -8.90 -6.54
C ALA A 60 -0.57 -8.61 -7.68
N ASN A 61 -0.16 -8.81 -8.93
CA ASN A 61 -0.94 -8.42 -10.10
C ASN A 61 -1.75 -9.56 -10.71
N PHE A 62 -1.69 -10.75 -10.11
CA PHE A 62 -2.43 -11.91 -10.59
C PHE A 62 -3.62 -12.22 -9.70
N ARG A 63 -4.76 -12.45 -10.34
CA ARG A 63 -5.83 -13.17 -9.67
C ARG A 63 -5.40 -14.62 -9.50
N PHE A 64 -5.75 -15.21 -8.37
CA PHE A 64 -5.52 -16.63 -8.18
C PHE A 64 -6.30 -17.42 -9.24
N PRO A 65 -5.66 -18.39 -9.94
CA PRO A 65 -6.34 -19.19 -10.95
C PRO A 65 -7.37 -20.11 -10.27
N SER A 66 -8.64 -19.73 -10.33
CA SER A 66 -9.73 -20.38 -9.60
C SER A 66 -9.90 -21.86 -9.99
N GLU A 67 -9.60 -22.20 -11.23
CA GLU A 67 -9.62 -23.57 -11.75
C GLU A 67 -8.58 -24.49 -11.08
N ALA A 68 -7.51 -23.90 -10.52
CA ALA A 68 -6.49 -24.66 -9.82
C ALA A 68 -6.88 -25.01 -8.37
N LEU A 69 -7.86 -24.32 -7.76
CA LEU A 69 -8.26 -24.57 -6.38
C LEU A 69 -8.94 -25.92 -6.17
N LYS A 70 -9.89 -26.30 -7.03
CA LYS A 70 -10.64 -27.55 -6.87
C LYS A 70 -9.76 -28.80 -6.90
N PRO A 71 -8.78 -28.93 -7.84
CA PRO A 71 -7.85 -30.05 -7.83
C PRO A 71 -6.72 -29.92 -6.81
N ALA A 72 -6.53 -28.76 -6.18
CA ALA A 72 -5.45 -28.48 -5.22
C ALA A 72 -5.78 -29.01 -3.81
N ALA A 73 -6.04 -30.31 -3.68
CA ALA A 73 -6.47 -30.95 -2.44
C ALA A 73 -5.47 -30.83 -1.26
N ARG A 74 -4.23 -30.42 -1.54
CA ARG A 74 -3.16 -30.26 -0.53
C ARG A 74 -2.91 -28.81 -0.15
N LEU A 75 -3.44 -27.84 -0.91
CA LEU A 75 -3.18 -26.42 -0.70
C LEU A 75 -3.81 -25.95 0.61
N ARG A 76 -2.98 -25.47 1.53
CA ARG A 76 -3.38 -24.98 2.86
C ARG A 76 -3.00 -23.53 3.09
N TRP A 77 -2.12 -22.96 2.27
CA TRP A 77 -1.63 -21.62 2.46
C TRP A 77 -1.36 -20.91 1.14
N ILE A 78 -1.75 -19.63 1.07
CA ILE A 78 -1.40 -18.70 -0.01
C ILE A 78 -0.80 -17.45 0.60
N GLN A 79 0.44 -17.12 0.21
CA GLN A 79 1.11 -15.86 0.50
C GLN A 79 0.92 -14.90 -0.68
N LEU A 80 0.31 -13.76 -0.43
CA LEU A 80 0.25 -12.67 -1.42
C LEU A 80 1.52 -11.83 -1.32
N ALA A 81 2.18 -11.58 -2.43
CA ALA A 81 3.34 -10.69 -2.50
C ALA A 81 2.97 -9.21 -2.31
N ALA A 82 1.68 -8.87 -2.45
CA ALA A 82 1.16 -7.52 -2.22
C ALA A 82 0.84 -7.23 -0.76
N ALA A 83 0.79 -5.94 -0.41
CA ALA A 83 0.25 -5.49 0.87
C ALA A 83 -1.28 -5.63 0.94
N GLY A 84 -2.00 -5.35 -0.15
CA GLY A 84 -3.45 -5.51 -0.28
C GLY A 84 -3.83 -6.85 -0.87
N ALA A 85 -4.98 -7.38 -0.49
CA ALA A 85 -5.53 -8.63 -1.00
C ALA A 85 -6.63 -8.42 -2.08
N ASP A 86 -7.01 -7.17 -2.32
CA ASP A 86 -8.14 -6.78 -3.17
C ASP A 86 -8.10 -7.40 -4.58
N ARG A 87 -6.91 -7.47 -5.20
CA ARG A 87 -6.74 -8.04 -6.55
C ARG A 87 -6.71 -9.56 -6.60
N ALA A 88 -6.45 -10.23 -5.48
CA ALA A 88 -6.34 -11.70 -5.42
C ALA A 88 -7.69 -12.39 -5.28
N TRP A 89 -8.70 -11.69 -4.77
CA TRP A 89 -10.00 -12.29 -4.47
C TRP A 89 -10.76 -12.76 -5.71
N THR A 90 -11.17 -14.03 -5.67
CA THR A 90 -12.17 -14.64 -6.54
C THR A 90 -13.27 -15.26 -5.68
N PRO A 91 -14.48 -15.52 -6.20
CA PRO A 91 -15.53 -16.22 -5.47
C PRO A 91 -15.05 -17.56 -4.90
N GLU A 92 -14.27 -18.31 -5.68
CA GLU A 92 -13.73 -19.61 -5.30
C GLU A 92 -12.71 -19.51 -4.16
N LEU A 93 -11.81 -18.51 -4.23
CA LEU A 93 -10.84 -18.28 -3.16
C LEU A 93 -11.51 -17.82 -1.86
N ARG A 94 -12.62 -17.07 -1.97
CA ARG A 94 -13.45 -16.69 -0.83
C ARG A 94 -14.09 -17.92 -0.16
N ALA A 95 -14.55 -18.89 -0.97
CA ALA A 95 -15.20 -20.11 -0.51
C ALA A 95 -14.21 -21.16 0.04
N ALA A 96 -12.91 -21.05 -0.26
CA ALA A 96 -11.90 -22.01 0.19
C ALA A 96 -11.47 -21.73 1.64
N GLU A 97 -12.37 -22.00 2.62
CA GLU A 97 -12.16 -21.66 4.05
C GLU A 97 -10.95 -22.36 4.67
N ASP A 98 -10.59 -23.54 4.16
CA ASP A 98 -9.45 -24.33 4.66
C ASP A 98 -8.09 -23.79 4.22
N VAL A 99 -8.06 -22.80 3.30
CA VAL A 99 -6.81 -22.19 2.80
C VAL A 99 -6.54 -20.90 3.54
N ILE A 100 -5.46 -20.82 4.30
CA ILE A 100 -5.03 -19.58 4.96
C ILE A 100 -4.43 -18.65 3.92
N ILE A 101 -4.83 -17.37 3.94
CA ILE A 101 -4.28 -16.34 3.06
C ILE A 101 -3.52 -15.34 3.93
N THR A 102 -2.29 -15.03 3.52
CA THR A 102 -1.44 -14.00 4.16
C THR A 102 -1.01 -12.95 3.14
N SER A 103 -0.74 -11.73 3.59
CA SER A 103 -0.29 -10.63 2.74
C SER A 103 1.07 -10.08 3.18
N SER A 104 1.80 -9.44 2.26
CA SER A 104 3.12 -8.85 2.54
C SER A 104 3.05 -7.42 3.09
N LYS A 105 1.94 -7.08 3.77
CA LYS A 105 1.75 -5.72 4.33
C LYS A 105 2.79 -5.33 5.39
N GLY A 106 3.36 -6.28 6.10
CA GLY A 106 4.35 -6.03 7.15
C GLY A 106 5.62 -5.32 6.63
N PRO A 107 6.39 -5.96 5.75
CA PRO A 107 7.63 -5.39 5.23
C PRO A 107 7.45 -4.09 4.44
N MET A 108 6.28 -3.87 3.84
CA MET A 108 6.00 -2.65 3.06
C MET A 108 5.64 -1.43 3.92
N GLY A 109 5.38 -1.61 5.21
CA GLY A 109 4.84 -0.54 6.05
C GLY A 109 5.76 0.66 6.23
N SER A 110 7.07 0.43 6.42
CA SER A 110 8.07 1.49 6.54
C SER A 110 8.28 2.22 5.22
N LEU A 111 8.37 1.47 4.12
CA LEU A 111 8.61 2.00 2.78
C LEU A 111 7.46 2.93 2.33
N LEU A 112 6.22 2.48 2.52
CA LEU A 112 5.03 3.29 2.24
C LEU A 112 4.95 4.54 3.14
N ALA A 113 5.42 4.46 4.39
CA ALA A 113 5.47 5.61 5.27
C ALA A 113 6.48 6.66 4.77
N GLU A 114 7.66 6.24 4.33
CA GLU A 114 8.68 7.13 3.75
C GLU A 114 8.18 7.78 2.47
N HIS A 115 7.54 7.03 1.58
CA HIS A 115 6.95 7.56 0.36
C HIS A 115 5.83 8.57 0.64
N THR A 116 4.97 8.31 1.63
CA THR A 116 3.95 9.27 2.07
C THR A 116 4.58 10.56 2.58
N VAL A 117 5.67 10.47 3.34
CA VAL A 117 6.43 11.65 3.83
C VAL A 117 7.10 12.39 2.68
N LEU A 118 7.65 11.66 1.69
CA LEU A 118 8.19 12.28 0.46
C LEU A 118 7.14 13.13 -0.23
N LEU A 119 5.95 12.58 -0.52
CA LEU A 119 4.86 13.31 -1.19
C LEU A 119 4.40 14.52 -0.37
N MET A 120 4.25 14.34 0.95
CA MET A 120 3.89 15.42 1.88
C MET A 120 4.89 16.57 1.82
N LEU A 121 6.19 16.29 1.91
CA LEU A 121 7.24 17.31 1.89
C LEU A 121 7.41 17.93 0.51
N ALA A 122 7.29 17.15 -0.55
CA ALA A 122 7.38 17.63 -1.92
C ALA A 122 6.27 18.63 -2.26
N LEU A 123 5.04 18.38 -1.81
CA LEU A 123 3.93 19.35 -1.92
C LEU A 123 4.18 20.57 -1.05
N ALA A 124 4.47 20.37 0.25
CA ALA A 124 4.67 21.46 1.19
C ALA A 124 5.79 22.42 0.78
N ARG A 125 6.83 21.91 0.13
CA ARG A 125 7.99 22.69 -0.33
C ARG A 125 7.92 23.05 -1.81
N ASN A 126 6.79 22.80 -2.49
CA ASN A 126 6.59 23.04 -3.91
C ASN A 126 7.75 22.48 -4.78
N LEU A 127 8.11 21.22 -4.52
CA LEU A 127 9.27 20.59 -5.21
C LEU A 127 9.11 20.62 -6.73
N ARG A 128 7.90 20.43 -7.26
CA ARG A 128 7.61 20.48 -8.70
C ARG A 128 7.98 21.86 -9.31
N GLY A 129 7.59 22.94 -8.63
CA GLY A 129 7.95 24.30 -9.04
C GLY A 129 9.46 24.55 -8.93
N LEU A 130 10.12 24.07 -7.87
CA LEU A 130 11.57 24.20 -7.71
C LEU A 130 12.33 23.43 -8.79
N MET A 131 11.88 22.24 -9.18
CA MET A 131 12.51 21.49 -10.28
C MET A 131 12.36 22.19 -11.63
N LYS A 132 11.22 22.87 -11.87
CA LYS A 132 11.04 23.70 -13.06
C LYS A 132 12.04 24.86 -13.08
N ILE A 133 12.20 25.56 -11.96
CA ILE A 133 13.20 26.65 -11.80
C ILE A 133 14.60 26.13 -12.10
N GLN A 134 14.96 24.96 -11.60
CA GLN A 134 16.25 24.34 -11.88
C GLN A 134 16.42 24.02 -13.37
N ALA A 135 15.38 23.46 -14.02
CA ALA A 135 15.41 23.15 -15.45
C ALA A 135 15.59 24.43 -16.31
N ASP A 136 14.94 25.52 -15.92
CA ASP A 136 15.02 26.82 -16.56
C ASP A 136 16.36 27.55 -16.23
N LYS A 137 17.23 26.97 -15.40
CA LYS A 137 18.51 27.58 -14.94
C LYS A 137 18.33 28.97 -14.32
N PHE A 138 17.22 29.17 -13.62
CA PHE A 138 16.83 30.48 -13.11
C PHE A 138 17.15 30.56 -11.60
N TRP A 139 17.95 31.58 -11.21
CA TRP A 139 18.38 31.81 -9.84
C TRP A 139 17.96 33.21 -9.36
N SER A 140 16.67 33.39 -9.10
CA SER A 140 16.17 34.62 -8.48
C SER A 140 15.04 34.31 -7.50
N ARG A 141 15.07 34.97 -6.35
CA ARG A 141 13.99 34.90 -5.36
C ARG A 141 12.86 35.90 -5.65
N GLN A 142 13.13 36.93 -6.44
CA GLN A 142 12.24 38.08 -6.63
C GLN A 142 11.35 37.96 -7.86
N ASP A 143 11.80 37.23 -8.86
CA ASP A 143 11.17 37.22 -10.18
C ASP A 143 10.39 35.91 -10.48
N TYR A 144 10.34 35.02 -9.51
CA TYR A 144 9.58 33.78 -9.64
C TYR A 144 8.37 33.83 -8.70
N ASP A 145 7.17 33.68 -9.27
CA ASP A 145 5.94 33.53 -8.52
C ASP A 145 5.90 32.12 -7.87
N ILE A 146 6.72 31.93 -6.84
CA ILE A 146 6.74 30.69 -6.07
C ILE A 146 5.67 30.82 -5.00
N PRO A 147 4.61 30.01 -5.01
CA PRO A 147 3.66 29.97 -3.92
C PRO A 147 4.35 29.76 -2.57
N PHE A 148 3.83 30.37 -1.52
CA PHE A 148 4.41 30.22 -0.19
C PHE A 148 4.52 28.75 0.20
N MET A 149 5.73 28.33 0.57
CA MET A 149 6.01 26.99 1.05
C MET A 149 5.47 26.80 2.47
N SER A 150 4.89 25.64 2.74
CA SER A 150 4.38 25.28 4.05
C SER A 150 5.43 24.59 4.91
N GLN A 151 5.36 24.81 6.21
CA GLN A 151 6.13 24.05 7.20
C GLN A 151 5.25 22.94 7.77
N MET A 152 5.79 21.73 7.91
CA MET A 152 5.04 20.58 8.47
C MET A 152 5.22 20.43 9.98
N LEU A 153 6.27 21.05 10.56
CA LEU A 153 6.52 21.00 12.00
C LEU A 153 5.31 21.51 12.81
N GLY A 154 4.82 20.69 13.73
CA GLY A 154 3.70 21.01 14.62
C GLY A 154 2.30 21.02 13.98
N LYS A 155 2.19 20.73 12.69
CA LYS A 155 0.91 20.62 11.96
C LYS A 155 0.12 19.38 12.41
N THR A 156 -1.11 19.25 11.92
CA THR A 156 -1.97 18.11 12.20
C THR A 156 -2.04 17.20 10.98
N ILE A 157 -1.82 15.91 11.18
CA ILE A 157 -2.05 14.88 10.15
C ILE A 157 -3.19 13.96 10.56
N ALA A 158 -4.14 13.72 9.65
CA ALA A 158 -5.13 12.67 9.76
C ALA A 158 -4.68 11.46 8.94
N ILE A 159 -4.45 10.32 9.58
CA ILE A 159 -4.07 9.07 8.94
C ILE A 159 -5.30 8.16 8.91
N LEU A 160 -5.88 7.99 7.73
CA LEU A 160 -7.01 7.11 7.52
C LEU A 160 -6.48 5.69 7.29
N GLY A 161 -6.61 4.85 8.32
CA GLY A 161 -6.10 3.48 8.30
C GLY A 161 -4.80 3.30 9.10
N VAL A 162 -4.82 3.66 10.38
CA VAL A 162 -3.70 3.36 11.31
C VAL A 162 -3.83 1.90 11.75
N GLY A 163 -3.34 0.98 10.93
CA GLY A 163 -3.16 -0.42 11.30
C GLY A 163 -1.80 -0.67 11.96
N SER A 164 -1.59 -1.91 12.41
CA SER A 164 -0.37 -2.31 13.13
C SER A 164 0.93 -2.02 12.37
N PHE A 165 0.93 -2.16 11.04
CA PHE A 165 2.12 -1.92 10.22
C PHE A 165 2.30 -0.45 9.78
N ARG A 166 1.23 0.35 9.74
CA ARG A 166 1.28 1.77 9.37
C ARG A 166 1.53 2.72 10.55
N GLY A 167 1.80 2.15 11.72
CA GLY A 167 2.33 2.88 12.87
C GLY A 167 3.64 3.62 12.60
N ASN A 168 4.39 3.22 11.57
CA ASN A 168 5.61 3.90 11.14
C ASN A 168 5.34 5.35 10.68
N LEU A 169 4.29 5.59 9.86
CA LEU A 169 3.94 6.96 9.45
C LEU A 169 3.58 7.82 10.67
N ALA A 170 2.74 7.30 11.58
CA ALA A 170 2.39 8.01 12.81
C ALA A 170 3.64 8.35 13.65
N ARG A 171 4.58 7.42 13.78
CA ARG A 171 5.85 7.62 14.47
C ARG A 171 6.69 8.71 13.81
N ILE A 172 6.90 8.63 12.51
CA ILE A 172 7.71 9.62 11.76
C ILE A 172 7.09 11.01 11.90
N CYS A 173 5.78 11.14 11.71
CA CYS A 173 5.10 12.43 11.84
C CYS A 173 5.13 12.97 13.27
N LYS A 174 4.90 12.10 14.27
CA LYS A 174 4.90 12.50 15.68
C LYS A 174 6.28 12.88 16.19
N VAL A 175 7.28 12.03 15.92
CA VAL A 175 8.63 12.20 16.48
C VAL A 175 9.48 13.13 15.62
N GLY A 176 9.46 12.96 14.29
CA GLY A 176 10.29 13.76 13.37
C GLY A 176 9.77 15.18 13.14
N PHE A 177 8.45 15.35 13.08
CA PHE A 177 7.83 16.64 12.76
C PHE A 177 6.99 17.22 13.92
N CYS A 178 6.98 16.60 15.10
CA CYS A 178 6.16 17.01 16.23
C CYS A 178 4.68 17.23 15.89
N MET A 179 4.17 16.52 14.86
CA MET A 179 2.80 16.69 14.39
C MET A 179 1.79 16.15 15.38
N LYS A 180 0.60 16.74 15.38
CA LYS A 180 -0.57 16.13 16.02
C LYS A 180 -1.09 15.05 15.08
N VAL A 181 -1.16 13.80 15.56
CA VAL A 181 -1.59 12.67 14.76
C VAL A 181 -3.01 12.26 15.15
N LEU A 182 -3.93 12.37 14.20
CA LEU A 182 -5.29 11.83 14.28
C LEU A 182 -5.30 10.52 13.51
N GLY A 183 -5.86 9.47 14.08
CA GLY A 183 -5.86 8.15 13.47
C GLY A 183 -7.26 7.60 13.28
N MET A 184 -7.60 7.12 12.08
CA MET A 184 -8.79 6.33 11.85
C MET A 184 -8.43 4.85 11.81
N ALA A 185 -9.08 4.06 12.66
CA ALA A 185 -8.94 2.61 12.68
C ALA A 185 -10.28 1.99 13.13
N ARG A 186 -10.56 0.78 12.66
CA ARG A 186 -11.75 0.01 13.08
C ARG A 186 -11.73 -0.29 14.57
N THR A 187 -10.56 -0.60 15.09
CA THR A 187 -10.29 -0.77 16.52
C THR A 187 -9.09 0.10 16.90
N SER A 188 -9.13 0.73 18.07
CA SER A 188 -7.96 1.46 18.58
C SER A 188 -6.78 0.49 18.67
N SER A 189 -5.74 0.75 17.90
CA SER A 189 -4.55 -0.12 17.86
C SER A 189 -3.62 0.10 19.06
N GLY A 190 -3.93 1.06 19.95
CA GLY A 190 -3.05 1.43 21.07
C GLY A 190 -1.70 1.99 20.62
N ASN A 191 -1.58 2.48 19.38
CA ASN A 191 -0.34 3.05 18.88
C ASN A 191 0.04 4.32 19.65
N PRO A 192 1.20 4.35 20.33
CA PRO A 192 1.60 5.46 21.22
C PRO A 192 1.86 6.78 20.48
N HIS A 193 1.99 6.73 19.15
CA HIS A 193 2.23 7.91 18.32
C HIS A 193 0.95 8.56 17.79
N VAL A 194 -0.22 7.96 18.01
CA VAL A 194 -1.53 8.50 17.67
C VAL A 194 -2.07 9.26 18.88
N GLY A 195 -2.28 10.56 18.71
CA GLY A 195 -2.78 11.41 19.80
C GLY A 195 -4.28 11.26 20.05
N ARG A 196 -5.07 11.04 19.00
CA ARG A 196 -6.51 10.81 19.08
C ARG A 196 -6.96 9.88 17.95
N TYR A 197 -7.78 8.87 18.29
CA TYR A 197 -8.50 8.07 17.32
C TYR A 197 -9.87 8.66 17.05
N PHE A 198 -10.35 8.53 15.81
CA PHE A 198 -11.68 8.93 15.40
C PHE A 198 -12.36 7.82 14.60
N GLN A 199 -13.69 7.82 14.62
CA GLN A 199 -14.53 6.86 13.93
C GLN A 199 -15.01 7.43 12.58
N ARG A 200 -15.60 6.58 11.73
CA ARG A 200 -16.10 6.98 10.41
C ARG A 200 -17.08 8.17 10.46
N ASN A 201 -17.97 8.19 11.43
CA ASN A 201 -18.94 9.27 11.62
C ASN A 201 -18.31 10.60 12.08
N GLU A 202 -17.05 10.59 12.50
CA GLU A 202 -16.27 11.78 12.88
C GLU A 202 -15.32 12.23 11.76
N LEU A 203 -15.36 11.57 10.58
CA LEU A 203 -14.41 11.80 9.49
C LEU A 203 -14.31 13.28 9.13
N ASN A 204 -15.43 13.95 8.79
CA ASN A 204 -15.42 15.34 8.36
C ASN A 204 -14.88 16.28 9.45
N SER A 205 -15.13 15.98 10.72
CA SER A 205 -14.57 16.75 11.84
C SER A 205 -13.05 16.58 11.93
N ALA A 206 -12.54 15.37 11.71
CA ALA A 206 -11.11 15.11 11.69
C ALA A 206 -10.41 15.74 10.49
N LEU A 207 -11.08 15.73 9.31
CA LEU A 207 -10.57 16.38 8.09
C LEU A 207 -10.48 17.90 8.27
N ALA A 208 -11.46 18.51 8.94
CA ALA A 208 -11.44 19.94 9.23
C ALA A 208 -10.28 20.39 10.16
N GLU A 209 -9.79 19.50 11.01
CA GLU A 209 -8.62 19.74 11.86
C GLU A 209 -7.28 19.54 11.14
N ALA A 210 -7.26 18.69 10.09
CA ALA A 210 -6.04 18.23 9.45
C ALA A 210 -5.42 19.27 8.50
N ASP A 211 -4.11 19.39 8.54
CA ASP A 211 -3.30 20.10 7.54
C ASP A 211 -2.80 19.11 6.46
N VAL A 212 -2.75 17.82 6.79
CA VAL A 212 -2.43 16.71 5.88
C VAL A 212 -3.39 15.56 6.13
N VAL A 213 -3.92 14.98 5.08
CA VAL A 213 -4.75 13.77 5.10
C VAL A 213 -4.01 12.67 4.36
N ALA A 214 -3.65 11.58 5.03
CA ALA A 214 -2.96 10.44 4.44
C ALA A 214 -3.90 9.23 4.35
N LEU A 215 -4.16 8.77 3.14
CA LEU A 215 -4.97 7.58 2.89
C LEU A 215 -4.10 6.34 3.00
N CYS A 216 -4.45 5.51 3.94
CA CYS A 216 -3.75 4.29 4.30
C CYS A 216 -4.71 3.09 4.49
N LEU A 217 -5.94 3.21 4.05
CA LEU A 217 -6.97 2.19 4.14
C LEU A 217 -6.80 1.13 3.04
N PRO A 218 -7.22 -0.10 3.28
CA PRO A 218 -7.53 -1.02 2.19
C PRO A 218 -8.80 -0.54 1.47
N ILE A 219 -9.00 -1.00 0.24
CA ILE A 219 -10.27 -0.82 -0.46
C ILE A 219 -11.26 -1.91 -0.02
N THR A 220 -12.44 -1.50 0.39
CA THR A 220 -13.58 -2.34 0.76
C THR A 220 -14.85 -1.58 0.38
N SER A 221 -16.01 -2.23 0.43
CA SER A 221 -17.30 -1.55 0.23
C SER A 221 -17.52 -0.35 1.15
N ASP A 222 -16.94 -0.39 2.36
CA ASP A 222 -17.06 0.71 3.35
C ASP A 222 -16.07 1.84 3.11
N THR A 223 -14.99 1.62 2.36
CA THR A 223 -13.90 2.60 2.17
C THR A 223 -13.82 3.12 0.75
N GLU A 224 -14.50 2.51 -0.20
CA GLU A 224 -14.63 3.04 -1.55
C GLU A 224 -15.23 4.46 -1.51
N SER A 225 -14.61 5.39 -2.23
CA SER A 225 -14.99 6.81 -2.25
C SER A 225 -15.14 7.43 -0.86
N ILE A 226 -14.33 6.99 0.12
CA ILE A 226 -14.36 7.56 1.48
C ILE A 226 -14.02 9.04 1.48
N ILE A 227 -13.24 9.50 0.50
CA ILE A 227 -12.96 10.90 0.22
C ILE A 227 -13.82 11.32 -0.99
N ASP A 228 -15.05 11.62 -0.71
CA ASP A 228 -16.05 12.18 -1.63
C ASP A 228 -16.02 13.73 -1.65
N ALA A 229 -16.91 14.34 -2.42
CA ALA A 229 -17.02 15.80 -2.50
C ALA A 229 -17.27 16.46 -1.13
N ALA A 230 -18.05 15.82 -0.23
CA ALA A 230 -18.32 16.35 1.10
C ALA A 230 -17.11 16.27 2.01
N ALA A 231 -16.34 15.17 1.94
CA ALA A 231 -15.09 15.01 2.65
C ALA A 231 -14.04 16.04 2.18
N LEU A 232 -13.90 16.25 0.87
CA LEU A 232 -13.01 17.28 0.31
C LEU A 232 -13.43 18.69 0.73
N ALA A 233 -14.72 18.98 0.76
CA ALA A 233 -15.25 20.27 1.24
C ALA A 233 -15.02 20.51 2.74
N ALA A 234 -14.90 19.45 3.53
CA ALA A 234 -14.57 19.53 4.96
C ALA A 234 -13.09 19.79 5.25
N MET A 235 -12.19 19.54 4.29
CA MET A 235 -10.75 19.79 4.44
C MET A 235 -10.45 21.30 4.48
N LYS A 236 -9.33 21.67 5.11
CA LYS A 236 -8.84 23.04 5.05
C LYS A 236 -8.41 23.41 3.62
N PRO A 237 -8.63 24.65 3.17
CA PRO A 237 -8.11 25.11 1.87
C PRO A 237 -6.57 25.02 1.76
N THR A 238 -5.89 24.97 2.90
CA THR A 238 -4.41 24.81 2.98
C THR A 238 -3.97 23.36 3.14
N ALA A 239 -4.90 22.41 3.18
CA ALA A 239 -4.57 20.99 3.42
C ALA A 239 -4.08 20.27 2.17
N TYR A 240 -3.26 19.26 2.40
CA TYR A 240 -2.79 18.31 1.37
C TYR A 240 -3.44 16.94 1.55
N LEU A 241 -3.88 16.34 0.44
CA LEU A 241 -4.32 14.94 0.39
C LEU A 241 -3.18 14.07 -0.14
N ILE A 242 -2.81 13.01 0.57
CA ILE A 242 -1.81 12.03 0.13
C ILE A 242 -2.50 10.67 -0.02
N ASN A 243 -2.49 10.12 -1.23
CA ASN A 243 -3.04 8.80 -1.49
C ASN A 243 -1.92 7.84 -1.94
N GLY A 244 -1.36 7.11 -0.99
CA GLY A 244 -0.41 6.02 -1.22
C GLY A 244 -1.04 4.64 -1.02
N ALA A 245 -2.35 4.51 -1.19
CA ALA A 245 -3.08 3.26 -0.95
C ALA A 245 -3.79 2.73 -2.20
N ARG A 246 -5.01 3.22 -2.49
CA ARG A 246 -5.79 2.86 -3.68
C ARG A 246 -6.51 4.11 -4.22
N GLY A 247 -6.50 4.28 -5.55
CA GLY A 247 -7.13 5.42 -6.21
C GLY A 247 -8.61 5.55 -5.88
N THR A 248 -9.33 4.44 -5.90
CA THR A 248 -10.78 4.35 -5.64
C THR A 248 -11.21 4.70 -4.21
N LEU A 249 -10.27 4.97 -3.29
CA LEU A 249 -10.59 5.59 -2.00
C LEU A 249 -11.03 7.04 -2.14
N THR A 250 -10.77 7.66 -3.27
CA THR A 250 -11.11 9.05 -3.57
C THR A 250 -12.03 9.09 -4.79
N GLU A 251 -13.09 9.86 -4.73
CA GLU A 251 -13.90 10.21 -5.89
C GLU A 251 -13.09 11.15 -6.79
N GLU A 252 -12.53 10.61 -7.90
CA GLU A 252 -11.53 11.32 -8.70
C GLU A 252 -12.06 12.61 -9.32
N GLU A 253 -13.30 12.62 -9.81
CA GLU A 253 -13.91 13.83 -10.37
C GLU A 253 -14.05 14.94 -9.31
N ALA A 254 -14.46 14.58 -8.09
CA ALA A 254 -14.55 15.52 -6.97
C ALA A 254 -13.17 16.04 -6.55
N LEU A 255 -12.13 15.18 -6.59
CA LEU A 255 -10.75 15.58 -6.32
C LEU A 255 -10.25 16.59 -7.36
N VAL A 256 -10.50 16.32 -8.64
CA VAL A 256 -10.14 17.22 -9.75
C VAL A 256 -10.79 18.59 -9.55
N ASP A 257 -12.11 18.63 -9.28
CA ASP A 257 -12.83 19.87 -9.00
C ASP A 257 -12.26 20.63 -7.79
N ALA A 258 -12.00 19.91 -6.69
CA ALA A 258 -11.44 20.50 -5.47
C ALA A 258 -10.04 21.12 -5.70
N LEU A 259 -9.20 20.47 -6.49
CA LEU A 259 -7.85 20.95 -6.83
C LEU A 259 -7.88 22.16 -7.76
N GLN A 260 -8.74 22.12 -8.80
CA GLN A 260 -8.88 23.21 -9.78
C GLN A 260 -9.44 24.48 -9.13
N ASN A 261 -10.38 24.32 -8.20
CA ASN A 261 -11.03 25.44 -7.51
C ASN A 261 -10.31 25.87 -6.22
N GLY A 262 -9.14 25.30 -5.91
CA GLY A 262 -8.34 25.64 -4.73
C GLY A 262 -9.04 25.33 -3.41
N ARG A 263 -9.97 24.35 -3.38
CA ARG A 263 -10.64 23.91 -2.16
C ARG A 263 -9.70 23.15 -1.23
N ILE A 264 -8.65 22.53 -1.79
CA ILE A 264 -7.51 22.00 -1.08
C ILE A 264 -6.23 22.50 -1.74
N ALA A 265 -5.13 22.55 -0.99
CA ALA A 265 -3.87 23.11 -1.48
C ALA A 265 -3.18 22.21 -2.53
N GLY A 266 -3.34 20.90 -2.45
CA GLY A 266 -2.74 19.98 -3.40
C GLY A 266 -2.94 18.52 -3.04
N ALA A 267 -2.52 17.63 -3.95
CA ALA A 267 -2.57 16.19 -3.76
C ALA A 267 -1.29 15.49 -4.20
N GLY A 268 -0.87 14.47 -3.42
CA GLY A 268 0.19 13.53 -3.75
C GLY A 268 -0.42 12.16 -3.99
N LEU A 269 -0.32 11.65 -5.21
CA LEU A 269 -1.02 10.46 -5.66
C LEU A 269 -0.01 9.41 -6.12
N ASP A 270 0.12 8.31 -5.36
CA ASP A 270 0.86 7.14 -5.79
C ASP A 270 -0.05 6.10 -6.46
N SER A 271 -1.36 6.26 -6.31
CA SER A 271 -2.38 5.44 -6.96
C SER A 271 -3.53 6.31 -7.47
N THR A 272 -4.09 5.91 -8.61
CA THR A 272 -5.20 6.57 -9.30
C THR A 272 -6.34 5.59 -9.56
N THR A 273 -7.53 6.09 -9.85
CA THR A 273 -8.73 5.26 -10.05
C THR A 273 -8.54 4.30 -11.24
N VAL A 274 -7.93 4.79 -12.30
CA VAL A 274 -7.51 3.98 -13.45
C VAL A 274 -5.99 3.95 -13.49
N GLU A 275 -5.42 2.76 -13.56
CA GLU A 275 -3.97 2.53 -13.65
C GLU A 275 -3.63 1.67 -14.87
N PRO A 276 -2.76 2.13 -15.79
CA PRO A 276 -2.06 3.44 -15.80
C PRO A 276 -3.01 4.62 -15.93
N LEU A 277 -2.63 5.77 -15.31
CA LEU A 277 -3.41 7.02 -15.43
C LEU A 277 -3.48 7.44 -16.92
N PRO A 278 -4.69 7.64 -17.49
CA PRO A 278 -4.86 8.05 -18.88
C PRO A 278 -4.08 9.34 -19.21
N GLU A 279 -3.53 9.43 -20.42
CA GLU A 279 -2.74 10.59 -20.88
C GLU A 279 -3.54 11.90 -20.88
N GLU A 280 -4.85 11.81 -21.11
CA GLU A 280 -5.79 12.93 -21.11
C GLU A 280 -6.24 13.39 -19.71
N SER A 281 -5.84 12.69 -18.65
CA SER A 281 -6.22 13.07 -17.28
C SER A 281 -5.72 14.47 -16.94
N PRO A 282 -6.61 15.37 -16.45
CA PRO A 282 -6.24 16.72 -16.07
C PRO A 282 -5.20 16.74 -14.92
N LEU A 283 -5.10 15.68 -14.12
CA LEU A 283 -4.17 15.57 -13.00
C LEU A 283 -2.71 15.76 -13.42
N TRP A 284 -2.33 15.35 -14.65
CA TRP A 284 -0.96 15.53 -15.16
C TRP A 284 -0.53 17.00 -15.26
N ALA A 285 -1.46 17.87 -15.65
CA ALA A 285 -1.18 19.28 -15.89
C ALA A 285 -1.25 20.15 -14.61
N MET A 286 -1.87 19.67 -13.54
CA MET A 286 -2.10 20.44 -12.32
C MET A 286 -0.79 20.75 -11.57
N PRO A 287 -0.46 22.02 -11.31
CA PRO A 287 0.80 22.40 -10.65
C PRO A 287 0.84 21.99 -9.17
N ASN A 288 -0.31 21.79 -8.54
CA ASN A 288 -0.48 21.39 -7.14
C ASN A 288 -0.69 19.88 -6.96
N VAL A 289 -0.37 19.08 -7.99
CA VAL A 289 -0.45 17.61 -7.94
C VAL A 289 0.92 17.01 -8.19
N ILE A 290 1.29 16.01 -7.39
CA ILE A 290 2.45 15.14 -7.60
C ILE A 290 1.94 13.73 -7.81
N ILE A 291 2.36 13.08 -8.89
CA ILE A 291 1.98 11.72 -9.24
C ILE A 291 3.23 10.85 -9.25
N THR A 292 3.14 9.68 -8.62
CA THR A 292 4.10 8.60 -8.73
C THR A 292 3.37 7.34 -9.22
N PRO A 293 3.96 6.52 -10.13
CA PRO A 293 3.22 5.47 -10.82
C PRO A 293 3.18 4.17 -9.99
N HIS A 294 2.51 4.21 -8.83
CA HIS A 294 2.31 3.11 -7.89
C HIS A 294 3.63 2.47 -7.44
N LEU A 295 4.61 3.31 -7.10
CA LEU A 295 5.96 2.91 -6.69
C LEU A 295 6.24 3.09 -5.20
N GLY A 296 5.21 3.33 -4.39
CA GLY A 296 5.36 3.63 -2.97
C GLY A 296 6.32 2.72 -2.18
N PRO A 297 6.30 1.39 -2.35
CA PRO A 297 7.24 0.50 -1.69
C PRO A 297 8.55 0.28 -2.46
N GLY A 298 8.73 0.85 -3.66
CA GLY A 298 9.86 0.60 -4.56
C GLY A 298 11.18 1.18 -4.04
N THR A 299 11.97 0.34 -3.36
CA THR A 299 13.30 0.68 -2.84
C THR A 299 14.23 -0.52 -3.03
N ASP A 300 15.54 -0.29 -2.87
CA ASP A 300 16.58 -1.32 -2.89
C ASP A 300 16.42 -2.38 -1.78
N GLU A 301 15.77 -2.04 -0.67
CA GLU A 301 15.53 -2.94 0.45
C GLU A 301 14.23 -3.78 0.30
N LEU A 302 13.35 -3.45 -0.65
CA LEU A 302 12.05 -4.10 -0.79
C LEU A 302 12.19 -5.61 -1.00
N GLY A 303 13.03 -6.01 -1.96
CA GLY A 303 13.22 -7.42 -2.31
C GLY A 303 13.68 -8.25 -1.13
N LYS A 304 14.73 -7.79 -0.44
CA LYS A 304 15.26 -8.45 0.75
C LYS A 304 14.22 -8.56 1.86
N SER A 305 13.55 -7.46 2.18
CA SER A 305 12.53 -7.42 3.25
C SER A 305 11.37 -8.37 3.00
N ILE A 306 10.92 -8.47 1.73
CA ILE A 306 9.85 -9.40 1.34
C ILE A 306 10.32 -10.85 1.44
N VAL A 307 11.50 -11.17 0.93
CA VAL A 307 12.03 -12.54 0.96
C VAL A 307 12.27 -13.00 2.39
N ASP A 308 12.86 -12.18 3.24
CA ASP A 308 13.07 -12.49 4.65
C ASP A 308 11.74 -12.76 5.37
N PHE A 309 10.71 -11.98 5.05
CA PHE A 309 9.36 -12.18 5.58
C PHE A 309 8.72 -13.48 5.06
N TRP A 310 8.87 -13.81 3.78
CA TRP A 310 8.37 -15.07 3.23
C TRP A 310 9.08 -16.28 3.84
N CYS A 311 10.41 -16.19 4.07
CA CYS A 311 11.15 -17.21 4.77
C CYS A 311 10.59 -17.47 6.19
N ASP A 312 10.25 -16.42 6.94
CA ASP A 312 9.64 -16.60 8.28
C ASP A 312 8.26 -17.27 8.18
N ASN A 313 7.42 -16.87 7.21
CA ASN A 313 6.12 -17.54 7.02
C ASN A 313 6.24 -18.98 6.51
N ILE A 314 7.23 -19.30 5.66
CA ILE A 314 7.53 -20.68 5.23
C ILE A 314 7.91 -21.53 6.44
N ARG A 315 8.83 -21.03 7.29
CA ARG A 315 9.22 -21.72 8.52
C ARG A 315 8.01 -21.98 9.43
N ARG A 316 7.20 -20.94 9.68
CA ARG A 316 5.97 -21.06 10.49
C ARG A 316 5.00 -22.06 9.92
N PHE A 317 4.82 -22.06 8.59
CA PHE A 317 3.96 -23.01 7.90
C PHE A 317 4.45 -24.46 8.09
N ALA A 318 5.76 -24.68 7.95
CA ALA A 318 6.37 -25.99 8.13
C ALA A 318 6.28 -26.50 9.59
N GLU A 319 6.42 -25.62 10.55
CA GLU A 319 6.38 -25.90 11.98
C GLU A 319 4.94 -25.86 12.56
N ASN A 320 3.93 -25.59 11.74
CA ASN A 320 2.53 -25.38 12.15
C ASN A 320 2.37 -24.27 13.21
N GLU A 321 3.22 -23.25 13.14
CA GLU A 321 3.07 -22.02 13.94
C GLU A 321 2.06 -21.06 13.31
N PRO A 322 1.49 -20.13 14.08
CA PRO A 322 0.62 -19.08 13.53
C PRO A 322 1.34 -18.24 12.47
N LEU A 323 0.75 -18.14 11.28
CA LEU A 323 1.27 -17.32 10.20
C LEU A 323 1.12 -15.83 10.49
N LEU A 324 2.02 -15.02 9.94
CA LEU A 324 1.99 -13.57 10.09
C LEU A 324 1.08 -12.94 9.02
N TYR A 325 0.39 -11.89 9.39
CA TYR A 325 -0.44 -11.06 8.49
C TYR A 325 -1.50 -11.85 7.72
N ILE A 326 -2.22 -12.71 8.45
CA ILE A 326 -3.41 -13.41 7.91
C ILE A 326 -4.42 -12.36 7.44
N VAL A 327 -4.97 -12.59 6.26
CA VAL A 327 -6.03 -11.78 5.68
C VAL A 327 -7.37 -12.25 6.24
N ASP A 328 -8.13 -11.35 6.82
CA ASP A 328 -9.48 -11.62 7.26
C ASP A 328 -10.43 -11.64 6.04
N ARG A 329 -11.04 -12.79 5.78
CA ARG A 329 -11.96 -12.99 4.64
C ARG A 329 -13.19 -12.11 4.68
N ASN A 330 -13.68 -11.79 5.88
CA ASN A 330 -14.89 -10.97 6.05
C ASN A 330 -14.63 -9.50 5.79
N SER A 331 -13.43 -9.03 6.12
CA SER A 331 -13.01 -7.65 5.91
C SER A 331 -12.14 -7.46 4.68
N GLU A 332 -11.80 -8.56 3.98
CA GLU A 332 -11.05 -8.58 2.71
C GLU A 332 -9.60 -8.07 2.78
N TYR A 333 -8.99 -7.90 3.98
CA TYR A 333 -7.63 -7.41 4.14
C TYR A 333 -6.89 -7.94 5.38
#